data_f64a971f22c8694bd78b0946876c3586
#
_entry.id   f64a971f22c8694bd78b0946876c3586
#
_cell.length_a   1.000
_cell.length_b   1.000
_cell.length_c   1.000
_cell.angle_alpha   90.00
_cell.angle_beta   90.00
_cell.angle_gamma   90.00
#
_symmetry.space_group_name_H-M   'P 1'
#
loop_
_entity.id
_entity.type
_entity.pdbx_description
1 polymer ?
#
loop_
_entity_poly.entity_id
_entity_poly.type
_entity_poly.pdbx_seq_one_letter_code
_entity_poly.pdbx_strand_id
1 'polypeptide(L)'
;KIPFSTNVEDISPLDKDDLSNYKIASFDIECDSLHGDFPQACKNFKKLSSDIFDSYQSILDNLPESRRPDFNDLFDDNIKKLLKKGFTGESEDFGGIWRFETINKIKIINDELPSDDIYDDIIQDILNTNIKEIVINLSIKNKDRDKTINQIQDIIENVCNKSNIKVEGDPIIQIGTVFYDYSSGEIYRHILVIGNKDNLKKGEICDDLEGIDVIECKNEKELLLGWKDIINKIDPDF
;
A
#
# COMPACT_ATOMS: atom_id res chain seq x y z
N LYS A 1 -31.35 -13.75 0.44
CA LYS A 1 -32.69 -13.21 0.07
C LYS A 1 -33.42 -14.27 -0.75
N ILE A 2 -34.60 -14.69 -0.32
CA ILE A 2 -35.45 -15.63 -1.07
C ILE A 2 -36.30 -14.73 -2.01
N PRO A 3 -36.14 -14.81 -3.34
CA PRO A 3 -37.01 -14.07 -4.24
C PRO A 3 -38.41 -14.66 -4.17
N PHE A 4 -39.39 -13.82 -3.95
CA PHE A 4 -40.79 -14.19 -4.07
C PHE A 4 -41.46 -13.28 -5.07
N SER A 5 -42.52 -13.76 -5.72
CA SER A 5 -43.38 -12.97 -6.58
C SER A 5 -44.82 -13.13 -6.12
N THR A 6 -45.56 -12.05 -6.12
CA THR A 6 -47.00 -12.06 -5.81
C THR A 6 -47.72 -11.11 -6.75
N ASN A 7 -49.04 -11.29 -6.92
CA ASN A 7 -49.85 -10.34 -7.67
C ASN A 7 -50.13 -9.10 -6.84
N VAL A 8 -50.27 -7.95 -7.49
CA VAL A 8 -50.56 -6.69 -6.81
C VAL A 8 -51.89 -6.76 -6.02
N GLU A 9 -52.82 -7.57 -6.49
CA GLU A 9 -54.14 -7.79 -5.86
C GLU A 9 -54.03 -8.54 -4.53
N ASP A 10 -52.92 -9.27 -4.30
CA ASP A 10 -52.65 -10.01 -3.06
C ASP A 10 -51.89 -9.17 -2.01
N ILE A 11 -51.59 -7.91 -2.33
CA ILE A 11 -50.90 -7.00 -1.44
C ILE A 11 -51.93 -6.13 -0.71
N SER A 12 -51.99 -6.28 0.63
CA SER A 12 -52.76 -5.40 1.49
C SER A 12 -51.87 -4.60 2.44
N PRO A 13 -52.25 -3.37 2.81
CA PRO A 13 -51.50 -2.63 3.84
C PRO A 13 -51.50 -3.41 5.14
N LEU A 14 -50.33 -3.51 5.75
CA LEU A 14 -50.16 -4.08 7.08
C LEU A 14 -50.43 -2.95 8.09
N ASP A 15 -51.53 -3.09 8.86
CA ASP A 15 -51.87 -2.15 9.92
C ASP A 15 -51.02 -2.44 11.18
N LYS A 16 -49.72 -2.18 11.06
CA LYS A 16 -48.74 -2.32 12.11
C LYS A 16 -47.74 -1.17 12.03
N ASP A 17 -47.56 -0.52 13.17
CA ASP A 17 -46.48 0.49 13.36
C ASP A 17 -45.14 -0.11 13.75
N ASP A 18 -45.01 -1.43 13.62
CA ASP A 18 -43.76 -2.14 13.96
C ASP A 18 -42.68 -1.84 12.88
N LEU A 19 -41.55 -1.34 13.30
CA LEU A 19 -40.37 -1.27 12.45
C LEU A 19 -39.91 -2.68 12.07
N SER A 20 -39.44 -2.86 10.84
CA SER A 20 -38.79 -4.09 10.41
C SER A 20 -37.63 -4.40 11.33
N ASN A 21 -37.55 -5.65 11.76
CA ASN A 21 -36.35 -6.15 12.47
C ASN A 21 -35.21 -6.17 11.48
N TYR A 22 -34.25 -5.24 11.62
CA TYR A 22 -33.05 -5.22 10.80
C TYR A 22 -31.81 -5.12 11.67
N LYS A 23 -30.71 -5.63 11.13
CA LYS A 23 -29.39 -5.60 11.73
C LYS A 23 -28.48 -4.69 10.92
N ILE A 24 -27.76 -3.83 11.61
CA ILE A 24 -26.81 -2.91 11.01
C ILE A 24 -25.40 -3.38 11.38
N ALA A 25 -24.49 -3.43 10.38
CA ALA A 25 -23.07 -3.61 10.58
C ALA A 25 -22.34 -2.30 10.26
N SER A 26 -21.59 -1.78 11.23
CA SER A 26 -20.64 -0.68 11.01
C SER A 26 -19.23 -1.23 11.21
N PHE A 27 -18.35 -1.02 10.25
CA PHE A 27 -16.97 -1.51 10.34
C PHE A 27 -15.96 -0.45 9.92
N ASP A 28 -14.75 -0.61 10.44
CA ASP A 28 -13.58 0.18 10.09
C ASP A 28 -12.39 -0.73 9.86
N ILE A 29 -11.47 -0.29 8.98
CA ILE A 29 -10.35 -1.07 8.50
C ILE A 29 -9.06 -0.29 8.77
N GLU A 30 -8.11 -0.95 9.44
CA GLU A 30 -6.76 -0.43 9.60
C GLU A 30 -5.80 -1.20 8.67
N CYS A 31 -4.94 -0.45 7.98
CA CYS A 31 -3.94 -1.00 7.07
C CYS A 31 -2.54 -0.58 7.51
N ASP A 32 -1.55 -1.44 7.24
CA ASP A 32 -0.15 -1.12 7.47
C ASP A 32 0.48 -0.55 6.21
N SER A 33 0.91 0.73 6.25
CA SER A 33 1.67 1.36 5.17
C SER A 33 3.13 1.54 5.57
N LEU A 34 4.01 0.69 5.06
CA LEU A 34 5.46 0.74 5.31
C LEU A 34 6.13 2.04 4.83
N HIS A 35 5.48 2.77 3.92
CA HIS A 35 6.06 3.94 3.27
C HIS A 35 5.56 5.28 3.83
N GLY A 36 4.64 5.25 4.81
CA GLY A 36 4.04 6.46 5.40
C GLY A 36 3.16 7.25 4.43
N ASP A 37 2.81 6.68 3.28
CA ASP A 37 1.81 7.18 2.36
C ASP A 37 0.42 6.61 2.70
N PHE A 38 -0.61 7.11 2.03
CA PHE A 38 -1.97 6.61 2.25
C PHE A 38 -2.08 5.14 1.83
N PRO A 39 -2.64 4.24 2.67
CA PRO A 39 -2.74 2.82 2.37
C PRO A 39 -3.52 2.55 1.08
N GLN A 40 -3.02 1.63 0.26
CA GLN A 40 -3.62 1.23 -1.01
C GLN A 40 -3.56 -0.29 -1.20
N ALA A 41 -4.68 -0.88 -1.60
CA ALA A 41 -4.75 -2.30 -1.91
C ALA A 41 -3.88 -2.73 -3.11
N CYS A 42 -3.59 -1.78 -4.01
CA CYS A 42 -2.69 -1.98 -5.15
C CYS A 42 -1.73 -0.80 -5.22
N LYS A 43 -0.45 -1.04 -5.07
CA LYS A 43 0.60 -0.03 -5.21
C LYS A 43 1.27 -0.08 -6.57
N ASN A 44 1.89 1.02 -6.93
CA ASN A 44 2.66 1.19 -8.14
C ASN A 44 4.05 1.76 -7.80
N PHE A 45 4.87 2.03 -8.82
CA PHE A 45 6.22 2.55 -8.63
C PHE A 45 6.31 4.07 -8.42
N LYS A 46 5.17 4.78 -8.23
CA LYS A 46 5.17 6.24 -8.10
C LYS A 46 6.00 6.74 -6.91
N LYS A 47 5.87 6.08 -5.76
CA LYS A 47 6.64 6.45 -4.57
C LYS A 47 8.13 6.26 -4.80
N LEU A 48 8.54 5.10 -5.35
CA LEU A 48 9.93 4.84 -5.71
C LEU A 48 10.47 5.89 -6.69
N SER A 49 9.69 6.24 -7.72
CA SER A 49 10.07 7.23 -8.72
C SER A 49 10.26 8.63 -8.12
N SER A 50 9.39 9.02 -7.18
CA SER A 50 9.55 10.26 -6.40
C SER A 50 10.80 10.22 -5.55
N ASP A 51 11.03 9.13 -4.83
CA ASP A 51 12.18 8.98 -3.94
C ASP A 51 13.51 9.02 -4.72
N ILE A 52 13.58 8.40 -5.91
CA ILE A 52 14.74 8.44 -6.79
C ILE A 52 15.02 9.88 -7.24
N PHE A 53 13.99 10.57 -7.75
CA PHE A 53 14.11 11.95 -8.22
C PHE A 53 14.59 12.87 -7.10
N ASP A 54 13.90 12.86 -5.96
CA ASP A 54 14.18 13.75 -4.83
C ASP A 54 15.54 13.42 -4.18
N SER A 55 15.90 12.14 -4.10
CA SER A 55 17.21 11.73 -3.60
C SER A 55 18.34 12.21 -4.49
N TYR A 56 18.21 12.07 -5.81
CA TYR A 56 19.22 12.54 -6.73
C TYR A 56 19.45 14.05 -6.60
N GLN A 57 18.36 14.85 -6.57
CA GLN A 57 18.44 16.29 -6.38
C GLN A 57 19.00 16.69 -5.02
N SER A 58 18.60 16.00 -3.96
CA SER A 58 19.13 16.24 -2.62
C SER A 58 20.63 15.99 -2.53
N ILE A 59 21.14 14.94 -3.19
CA ILE A 59 22.58 14.70 -3.26
C ILE A 59 23.27 15.85 -3.97
N LEU A 60 22.77 16.16 -5.16
CA LEU A 60 23.35 17.17 -6.03
C LEU A 60 23.38 18.54 -5.36
N ASP A 61 22.34 18.90 -4.59
CA ASP A 61 22.26 20.14 -3.84
C ASP A 61 23.29 20.22 -2.72
N ASN A 62 23.52 19.11 -2.02
CA ASN A 62 24.49 19.02 -0.94
C ASN A 62 25.95 18.84 -1.40
N LEU A 63 26.18 18.56 -2.68
CA LEU A 63 27.56 18.46 -3.22
C LEU A 63 28.16 19.84 -3.47
N PRO A 64 29.47 20.04 -3.20
CA PRO A 64 30.20 21.21 -3.66
C PRO A 64 30.04 21.40 -5.17
N GLU A 65 29.88 22.62 -5.63
CA GLU A 65 29.69 22.93 -7.06
C GLU A 65 30.74 22.31 -7.97
N SER A 66 32.00 22.28 -7.51
CA SER A 66 33.13 21.68 -8.24
C SER A 66 33.00 20.18 -8.46
N ARG A 67 32.18 19.45 -7.68
CA ARG A 67 31.96 18.01 -7.77
C ARG A 67 30.68 17.61 -8.46
N ARG A 68 29.77 18.57 -8.71
CA ARG A 68 28.50 18.30 -9.36
C ARG A 68 28.65 17.74 -10.80
N PRO A 69 29.59 18.25 -11.64
CA PRO A 69 29.82 17.66 -12.96
C PRO A 69 30.23 16.21 -12.89
N ASP A 70 31.20 15.85 -12.04
CA ASP A 70 31.68 14.47 -11.89
C ASP A 70 30.56 13.53 -11.44
N PHE A 71 29.68 13.99 -10.56
CA PHE A 71 28.51 13.23 -10.10
C PHE A 71 27.47 13.02 -11.20
N ASN A 72 27.24 14.05 -12.04
CA ASN A 72 26.31 13.97 -13.17
C ASN A 72 26.85 13.13 -14.32
N ASP A 73 28.18 13.05 -14.50
CA ASP A 73 28.81 12.16 -15.48
C ASP A 73 28.59 10.68 -15.15
N LEU A 74 28.38 10.37 -13.85
CA LEU A 74 28.04 9.04 -13.34
C LEU A 74 26.53 8.85 -13.16
N PHE A 75 25.69 9.57 -13.92
CA PHE A 75 24.24 9.56 -13.75
C PHE A 75 23.64 8.15 -13.77
N ASP A 76 24.03 7.34 -14.76
CA ASP A 76 23.53 5.98 -14.96
C ASP A 76 23.84 5.09 -13.74
N ASP A 77 25.09 5.09 -13.26
CA ASP A 77 25.50 4.35 -12.06
C ASP A 77 24.78 4.85 -10.82
N ASN A 78 24.60 6.15 -10.68
CA ASN A 78 23.92 6.76 -9.55
C ASN A 78 22.44 6.39 -9.53
N ILE A 79 21.75 6.44 -10.67
CA ILE A 79 20.34 6.00 -10.76
C ILE A 79 20.22 4.50 -10.48
N LYS A 80 21.15 3.68 -11.01
CA LYS A 80 21.19 2.23 -10.73
C LYS A 80 21.28 1.93 -9.25
N LYS A 81 22.12 2.65 -8.51
CA LYS A 81 22.25 2.52 -7.06
C LYS A 81 20.98 2.91 -6.33
N LEU A 82 20.32 4.00 -6.75
CA LEU A 82 19.05 4.42 -6.16
C LEU A 82 17.93 3.41 -6.42
N LEU A 83 17.84 2.86 -7.63
CA LEU A 83 16.91 1.78 -7.97
C LEU A 83 17.17 0.54 -7.10
N LYS A 84 18.42 0.06 -7.05
CA LYS A 84 18.80 -1.09 -6.23
C LYS A 84 18.40 -0.89 -4.78
N LYS A 85 18.69 0.28 -4.19
CA LYS A 85 18.25 0.59 -2.82
C LYS A 85 16.74 0.50 -2.66
N GLY A 86 15.97 1.03 -3.61
CA GLY A 86 14.50 0.95 -3.57
C GLY A 86 13.98 -0.48 -3.61
N PHE A 87 14.62 -1.38 -4.34
CA PHE A 87 14.20 -2.78 -4.43
C PHE A 87 14.76 -3.66 -3.31
N THR A 88 16.03 -3.48 -2.91
CA THR A 88 16.71 -4.35 -1.93
C THR A 88 16.68 -3.82 -0.51
N GLY A 89 16.59 -2.50 -0.34
CA GLY A 89 16.79 -1.80 0.92
C GLY A 89 18.28 -1.60 1.27
N GLU A 90 19.20 -2.17 0.50
CA GLU A 90 20.64 -2.07 0.73
C GLU A 90 21.17 -0.76 0.15
N SER A 91 22.05 -0.08 0.90
CA SER A 91 22.70 1.15 0.44
C SER A 91 24.08 0.82 -0.09
N GLU A 92 24.32 1.09 -1.38
CA GLU A 92 25.68 1.14 -1.91
C GLU A 92 26.33 2.49 -1.61
N ASP A 93 27.66 2.50 -1.45
CA ASP A 93 28.40 3.72 -1.16
C ASP A 93 28.55 4.60 -2.43
N PHE A 94 28.17 5.87 -2.33
CA PHE A 94 28.40 6.89 -3.36
C PHE A 94 29.74 7.58 -3.16
N GLY A 95 30.82 6.79 -3.00
CA GLY A 95 32.18 7.32 -2.81
C GLY A 95 32.44 7.94 -1.45
N GLY A 96 31.87 7.37 -0.38
CA GLY A 96 32.12 7.73 1.02
C GLY A 96 31.43 9.02 1.48
N ILE A 97 30.55 9.61 0.68
CA ILE A 97 30.05 10.97 0.95
C ILE A 97 28.63 10.97 1.51
N TRP A 98 27.75 10.03 1.14
CA TRP A 98 26.35 10.10 1.51
C TRP A 98 25.70 8.74 1.76
N ARG A 99 25.02 8.61 2.89
CA ARG A 99 24.05 7.52 3.15
C ARG A 99 22.67 8.04 2.84
N PHE A 100 21.93 7.35 1.95
CA PHE A 100 20.54 7.68 1.67
C PHE A 100 19.61 6.98 2.62
N GLU A 101 19.11 7.72 3.59
CA GLU A 101 18.05 7.24 4.48
C GLU A 101 16.65 7.41 3.88
N THR A 102 16.52 8.19 2.79
CA THR A 102 15.23 8.65 2.28
C THR A 102 14.51 7.68 1.33
N ILE A 103 15.22 6.74 0.69
CA ILE A 103 14.59 5.71 -0.15
C ILE A 103 14.22 4.52 0.71
N ASN A 104 12.93 4.29 0.87
CA ASN A 104 12.42 3.11 1.53
C ASN A 104 12.34 1.92 0.56
N LYS A 105 12.64 0.72 1.07
CA LYS A 105 12.46 -0.50 0.30
C LYS A 105 11.00 -0.68 -0.07
N ILE A 106 10.73 -0.88 -1.36
CA ILE A 106 9.40 -1.29 -1.83
C ILE A 106 9.21 -2.80 -1.62
N LYS A 107 7.98 -3.20 -1.35
CA LYS A 107 7.63 -4.61 -1.20
C LYS A 107 7.16 -5.16 -2.53
N ILE A 108 7.80 -6.22 -3.00
CA ILE A 108 7.49 -6.86 -4.29
C ILE A 108 6.73 -8.15 -4.02
N ILE A 109 5.70 -8.40 -4.84
CA ILE A 109 4.93 -9.65 -4.78
C ILE A 109 5.88 -10.82 -5.07
N ASN A 110 5.86 -11.84 -4.21
CA ASN A 110 6.71 -13.04 -4.25
C ASN A 110 8.20 -12.79 -3.95
N ASP A 111 8.60 -11.60 -3.47
CA ASP A 111 10.00 -11.24 -3.17
C ASP A 111 10.99 -11.45 -4.35
N GLU A 112 10.51 -11.47 -5.58
CA GLU A 112 11.33 -11.61 -6.78
C GLU A 112 12.01 -10.29 -7.15
N LEU A 113 13.26 -10.12 -6.72
CA LEU A 113 14.04 -8.92 -7.03
C LEU A 113 14.40 -8.83 -8.52
N PRO A 114 14.45 -7.60 -9.10
CA PRO A 114 14.92 -7.39 -10.46
C PRO A 114 16.36 -7.90 -10.65
N SER A 115 16.62 -8.52 -11.81
CA SER A 115 17.99 -8.82 -12.25
C SER A 115 18.73 -7.54 -12.69
N ASP A 116 20.05 -7.61 -12.82
CA ASP A 116 20.84 -6.46 -13.30
C ASP A 116 20.41 -5.99 -14.69
N ASP A 117 20.00 -6.89 -15.58
CA ASP A 117 19.50 -6.56 -16.91
C ASP A 117 18.23 -5.69 -16.86
N ILE A 118 17.34 -5.92 -15.87
CA ILE A 118 16.13 -5.12 -15.68
C ILE A 118 16.48 -3.70 -15.24
N TYR A 119 17.46 -3.54 -14.35
CA TYR A 119 17.94 -2.20 -13.99
C TYR A 119 18.57 -1.48 -15.19
N ASP A 120 19.34 -2.19 -15.99
CA ASP A 120 19.98 -1.62 -17.17
C ASP A 120 18.94 -1.21 -18.22
N ASP A 121 17.89 -2.00 -18.44
CA ASP A 121 16.76 -1.64 -19.32
C ASP A 121 16.05 -0.38 -18.84
N ILE A 122 15.75 -0.26 -17.52
CA ILE A 122 15.14 0.95 -16.95
C ILE A 122 16.02 2.17 -17.21
N ILE A 123 17.33 2.05 -16.98
CA ILE A 123 18.28 3.15 -17.17
C ILE A 123 18.37 3.55 -18.62
N GLN A 124 18.44 2.60 -19.55
CA GLN A 124 18.46 2.90 -20.98
C GLN A 124 17.19 3.62 -21.45
N ASP A 125 16.02 3.20 -20.95
CA ASP A 125 14.77 3.89 -21.26
C ASP A 125 14.75 5.31 -20.67
N ILE A 126 15.31 5.55 -19.47
CA ILE A 126 15.48 6.89 -18.89
C ILE A 126 16.40 7.74 -19.75
N LEU A 127 17.54 7.21 -20.19
CA LEU A 127 18.52 7.93 -21.02
C LEU A 127 18.01 8.26 -22.43
N ASN A 128 17.04 7.50 -22.93
CA ASN A 128 16.37 7.79 -24.21
C ASN A 128 15.36 8.95 -24.12
N THR A 129 15.24 9.58 -22.97
CA THR A 129 14.35 10.73 -22.71
C THR A 129 15.14 11.95 -22.26
N ASN A 130 14.46 13.07 -21.99
CA ASN A 130 15.06 14.25 -21.37
C ASN A 130 15.02 14.24 -19.83
N ILE A 131 14.77 13.08 -19.23
CA ILE A 131 14.68 12.95 -17.76
C ILE A 131 16.01 13.32 -17.11
N LYS A 132 17.14 12.88 -17.68
CA LYS A 132 18.48 13.21 -17.14
C LYS A 132 18.66 14.72 -16.98
N GLU A 133 18.40 15.49 -18.03
CA GLU A 133 18.57 16.95 -18.05
C GLU A 133 17.67 17.64 -17.00
N ILE A 134 16.47 17.08 -16.81
CA ILE A 134 15.52 17.61 -15.83
C ILE A 134 15.96 17.27 -14.41
N VAL A 135 16.35 16.02 -14.15
CA VAL A 135 16.76 15.55 -12.81
C VAL A 135 18.02 16.27 -12.32
N ILE A 136 18.98 16.59 -13.19
CA ILE A 136 20.19 17.34 -12.82
C ILE A 136 19.96 18.84 -12.63
N ASN A 137 18.79 19.36 -12.97
CA ASN A 137 18.45 20.78 -12.85
C ASN A 137 17.82 21.12 -11.51
N LEU A 138 18.60 21.69 -10.60
CA LEU A 138 18.16 22.12 -9.26
C LEU A 138 17.12 23.24 -9.24
N SER A 139 16.87 23.90 -10.38
CA SER A 139 15.90 25.02 -10.49
C SER A 139 14.54 24.56 -11.04
N ILE A 140 14.24 23.28 -10.95
CA ILE A 140 13.00 22.72 -11.50
C ILE A 140 11.74 23.24 -10.79
N LYS A 141 10.69 23.47 -11.57
CA LYS A 141 9.37 23.86 -11.08
C LYS A 141 8.54 22.63 -10.70
N ASN A 142 7.65 22.74 -9.73
CA ASN A 142 6.78 21.63 -9.26
C ASN A 142 6.06 20.90 -10.41
N LYS A 143 5.56 21.64 -11.40
CA LYS A 143 4.85 21.03 -12.55
C LYS A 143 5.75 20.11 -13.40
N ASP A 144 7.00 20.51 -13.59
CA ASP A 144 7.95 19.70 -14.36
C ASP A 144 8.43 18.52 -13.52
N ARG A 145 8.56 18.70 -12.20
CA ARG A 145 8.87 17.63 -11.25
C ARG A 145 7.83 16.49 -11.33
N ASP A 146 6.55 16.80 -11.14
CA ASP A 146 5.48 15.79 -11.13
C ASP A 146 5.37 15.07 -12.47
N LYS A 147 5.53 15.80 -13.58
CA LYS A 147 5.56 15.22 -14.92
C LYS A 147 6.72 14.23 -15.06
N THR A 148 7.90 14.61 -14.58
CA THR A 148 9.11 13.77 -14.68
C THR A 148 9.00 12.54 -13.80
N ILE A 149 8.47 12.68 -12.59
CA ILE A 149 8.21 11.53 -11.71
C ILE A 149 7.25 10.54 -12.37
N ASN A 150 6.17 11.01 -12.99
CA ASN A 150 5.24 10.15 -13.72
C ASN A 150 5.93 9.47 -14.93
N GLN A 151 6.83 10.15 -15.65
CA GLN A 151 7.60 9.52 -16.72
C GLN A 151 8.56 8.44 -16.21
N ILE A 152 9.24 8.67 -15.09
CA ILE A 152 10.09 7.66 -14.45
C ILE A 152 9.23 6.46 -14.01
N GLN A 153 8.07 6.72 -13.40
CA GLN A 153 7.12 5.68 -13.02
C GLN A 153 6.71 4.83 -14.23
N ASP A 154 6.27 5.45 -15.32
CA ASP A 154 5.83 4.75 -16.52
C ASP A 154 6.94 3.85 -17.09
N ILE A 155 8.19 4.32 -17.08
CA ILE A 155 9.35 3.53 -17.52
C ILE A 155 9.55 2.31 -16.62
N ILE A 156 9.62 2.52 -15.30
CA ILE A 156 9.81 1.42 -14.34
C ILE A 156 8.66 0.41 -14.47
N GLU A 157 7.42 0.88 -14.52
CA GLU A 157 6.26 0.00 -14.67
C GLU A 157 6.30 -0.81 -15.96
N ASN A 158 6.64 -0.19 -17.08
CA ASN A 158 6.71 -0.87 -18.37
C ASN A 158 7.77 -1.98 -18.40
N VAL A 159 8.95 -1.73 -17.84
CA VAL A 159 10.02 -2.73 -17.76
C VAL A 159 9.69 -3.82 -16.76
N CYS A 160 9.27 -3.46 -15.54
CA CYS A 160 8.93 -4.41 -14.47
C CYS A 160 7.74 -5.31 -14.84
N ASN A 161 6.71 -4.77 -15.50
CA ASN A 161 5.55 -5.55 -15.93
C ASN A 161 5.90 -6.63 -16.95
N LYS A 162 6.86 -6.38 -17.85
CA LYS A 162 7.35 -7.41 -18.79
C LYS A 162 7.97 -8.61 -18.07
N SER A 163 8.55 -8.37 -16.90
CA SER A 163 9.18 -9.38 -16.05
C SER A 163 8.27 -9.85 -14.90
N ASN A 164 6.97 -9.49 -14.94
CA ASN A 164 5.97 -9.79 -13.90
C ASN A 164 6.34 -9.30 -12.48
N ILE A 165 7.19 -8.28 -12.37
CA ILE A 165 7.54 -7.65 -11.09
C ILE A 165 6.48 -6.62 -10.76
N LYS A 166 5.81 -6.77 -9.61
CA LYS A 166 4.72 -5.90 -9.15
C LYS A 166 4.91 -5.50 -7.70
N VAL A 167 4.56 -4.26 -7.38
CA VAL A 167 4.58 -3.75 -6.01
C VAL A 167 3.41 -4.37 -5.23
N GLU A 168 3.69 -4.87 -4.03
CA GLU A 168 2.67 -5.37 -3.12
C GLU A 168 1.85 -4.19 -2.55
N GLY A 169 0.54 -4.38 -2.42
CA GLY A 169 -0.32 -3.42 -1.74
C GLY A 169 -0.13 -3.45 -0.22
N ASP A 170 -0.72 -2.49 0.46
CA ASP A 170 -0.70 -2.43 1.91
C ASP A 170 -1.72 -3.42 2.49
N PRO A 171 -1.29 -4.31 3.39
CA PRO A 171 -2.19 -5.30 3.97
C PRO A 171 -3.14 -4.67 4.98
N ILE A 172 -4.36 -5.20 5.03
CA ILE A 172 -5.27 -4.96 6.14
C ILE A 172 -4.75 -5.70 7.36
N ILE A 173 -4.52 -4.98 8.45
CA ILE A 173 -4.00 -5.54 9.70
C ILE A 173 -5.06 -5.69 10.79
N GLN A 174 -6.15 -4.92 10.69
CA GLN A 174 -7.25 -4.97 11.66
C GLN A 174 -8.58 -4.63 11.00
N ILE A 175 -9.66 -5.29 11.42
CA ILE A 175 -11.04 -4.91 11.12
C ILE A 175 -11.84 -4.89 12.42
N GLY A 176 -12.32 -3.70 12.78
CA GLY A 176 -13.30 -3.51 13.87
C GLY A 176 -14.72 -3.51 13.31
N THR A 177 -15.66 -4.23 13.95
CA THR A 177 -17.06 -4.26 13.51
C THR A 177 -18.00 -4.17 14.70
N VAL A 178 -19.01 -3.34 14.59
CA VAL A 178 -20.11 -3.22 15.52
C VAL A 178 -21.41 -3.60 14.81
N PHE A 179 -22.10 -4.58 15.35
CA PHE A 179 -23.42 -4.96 14.91
C PHE A 179 -24.48 -4.46 15.89
N TYR A 180 -25.55 -3.91 15.38
CA TYR A 180 -26.71 -3.49 16.14
C TYR A 180 -27.94 -4.20 15.64
N ASP A 181 -28.61 -4.96 16.52
CA ASP A 181 -29.88 -5.62 16.26
C ASP A 181 -31.03 -4.72 16.72
N TYR A 182 -31.78 -4.18 15.78
CA TYR A 182 -32.86 -3.24 16.06
C TYR A 182 -34.05 -3.90 16.79
N SER A 183 -34.21 -5.22 16.70
CA SER A 183 -35.31 -5.92 17.32
C SER A 183 -35.07 -6.16 18.80
N SER A 184 -33.85 -6.54 19.18
CA SER A 184 -33.49 -6.83 20.55
C SER A 184 -32.84 -5.65 21.28
N GLY A 185 -32.31 -4.67 20.52
CA GLY A 185 -31.46 -3.60 21.02
C GLY A 185 -30.06 -4.07 21.41
N GLU A 186 -29.67 -5.31 21.03
CA GLU A 186 -28.37 -5.88 21.36
C GLU A 186 -27.27 -5.32 20.45
N ILE A 187 -26.07 -5.18 21.04
CA ILE A 187 -24.87 -4.72 20.37
C ILE A 187 -23.80 -5.80 20.47
N TYR A 188 -23.29 -6.23 19.33
CA TYR A 188 -22.17 -7.16 19.24
C TYR A 188 -20.96 -6.43 18.68
N ARG A 189 -19.77 -6.65 19.28
CA ARG A 189 -18.52 -6.01 18.85
C ARG A 189 -17.48 -7.06 18.61
N HIS A 190 -16.84 -6.97 17.44
CA HIS A 190 -15.77 -7.87 17.04
C HIS A 190 -14.56 -7.06 16.55
N ILE A 191 -13.37 -7.50 16.89
CA ILE A 191 -12.11 -7.03 16.34
C ILE A 191 -11.35 -8.24 15.83
N LEU A 192 -11.03 -8.23 14.52
CA LEU A 192 -10.09 -9.16 13.95
C LEU A 192 -8.76 -8.44 13.78
N VAL A 193 -7.66 -9.07 14.20
CA VAL A 193 -6.33 -8.45 14.18
C VAL A 193 -5.28 -9.46 13.73
N ILE A 194 -4.32 -9.02 12.89
CA ILE A 194 -3.18 -9.84 12.51
C ILE A 194 -2.15 -9.80 13.63
N GLY A 195 -1.80 -10.98 14.14
CA GLY A 195 -0.76 -11.14 15.13
C GLY A 195 0.58 -11.55 14.53
N ASN A 196 1.65 -11.00 15.07
CA ASN A 196 2.99 -11.45 14.72
C ASN A 196 3.30 -12.78 15.42
N LYS A 197 3.53 -13.84 14.61
CA LYS A 197 3.28 -15.23 14.97
C LYS A 197 4.38 -15.99 15.66
N ASP A 198 5.57 -15.51 15.57
CA ASP A 198 6.67 -16.43 15.80
C ASP A 198 6.95 -16.69 17.28
N ASN A 199 6.38 -15.92 18.23
CA ASN A 199 6.60 -16.15 19.68
C ASN A 199 5.53 -15.60 20.64
N LEU A 200 4.37 -15.11 20.18
CA LEU A 200 3.40 -14.50 21.09
C LEU A 200 2.32 -15.49 21.52
N LYS A 201 2.00 -15.50 22.82
CA LYS A 201 0.85 -16.23 23.36
C LYS A 201 -0.45 -15.50 23.00
N LYS A 202 -1.56 -16.24 22.98
CA LYS A 202 -2.89 -15.64 22.84
C LYS A 202 -3.06 -14.52 23.86
N GLY A 203 -3.53 -13.33 23.44
CA GLY A 203 -3.67 -12.15 24.28
C GLY A 203 -2.45 -11.22 24.34
N GLU A 204 -1.32 -11.57 23.67
CA GLU A 204 -0.16 -10.67 23.60
C GLU A 204 -0.20 -9.67 22.43
N ILE A 205 -1.16 -9.85 21.51
CA ILE A 205 -1.34 -9.01 20.32
C ILE A 205 -2.35 -7.91 20.57
N CYS A 206 -3.43 -8.25 21.25
CA CYS A 206 -4.46 -7.31 21.67
C CYS A 206 -4.94 -7.72 23.06
N ASP A 207 -5.07 -6.74 23.95
CA ASP A 207 -5.64 -6.97 25.27
C ASP A 207 -7.08 -7.49 25.16
N ASP A 208 -7.50 -8.35 26.10
CA ASP A 208 -8.89 -8.72 26.24
C ASP A 208 -9.70 -7.47 26.62
N LEU A 209 -10.62 -7.08 25.75
CA LEU A 209 -11.48 -5.92 25.93
C LEU A 209 -12.86 -6.37 26.39
N GLU A 210 -13.33 -5.83 27.51
CA GLU A 210 -14.66 -6.18 28.04
C GLU A 210 -15.77 -5.88 27.03
N GLY A 211 -16.58 -6.89 26.71
CA GLY A 211 -17.70 -6.77 25.77
C GLY A 211 -17.31 -6.70 24.29
N ILE A 212 -16.06 -7.04 23.96
CA ILE A 212 -15.56 -7.12 22.58
C ILE A 212 -14.96 -8.52 22.34
N ASP A 213 -15.37 -9.15 21.25
CA ASP A 213 -14.81 -10.43 20.82
C ASP A 213 -13.56 -10.17 19.94
N VAL A 214 -12.39 -10.49 20.49
CA VAL A 214 -11.09 -10.29 19.81
C VAL A 214 -10.66 -11.60 19.14
N ILE A 215 -10.45 -11.56 17.82
CA ILE A 215 -10.07 -12.70 17.00
C ILE A 215 -8.69 -12.45 16.39
N GLU A 216 -7.71 -13.22 16.82
CA GLU A 216 -6.34 -13.17 16.31
C GLU A 216 -6.21 -14.00 15.03
N CYS A 217 -5.73 -13.36 13.98
CA CYS A 217 -5.53 -13.95 12.65
C CYS A 217 -4.06 -14.05 12.31
N LYS A 218 -3.73 -15.07 11.56
CA LYS A 218 -2.33 -15.32 11.17
C LYS A 218 -1.82 -14.45 10.03
N ASN A 219 -2.67 -14.01 9.17
CA ASN A 219 -2.38 -13.20 7.99
C ASN A 219 -3.66 -12.55 7.50
N GLU A 220 -3.53 -11.64 6.55
CA GLU A 220 -4.65 -10.91 5.94
C GLU A 220 -5.72 -11.85 5.36
N LYS A 221 -5.33 -12.93 4.71
CA LYS A 221 -6.30 -13.90 4.16
C LYS A 221 -7.18 -14.52 5.25
N GLU A 222 -6.58 -14.93 6.38
CA GLU A 222 -7.32 -15.48 7.51
C GLU A 222 -8.24 -14.43 8.14
N LEU A 223 -7.76 -13.18 8.25
CA LEU A 223 -8.52 -12.03 8.74
C LEU A 223 -9.74 -11.76 7.86
N LEU A 224 -9.57 -11.65 6.55
CA LEU A 224 -10.65 -11.40 5.60
C LEU A 224 -11.67 -12.54 5.56
N LEU A 225 -11.22 -13.79 5.62
CA LEU A 225 -12.10 -14.95 5.67
C LEU A 225 -12.87 -15.01 6.99
N GLY A 226 -12.22 -14.74 8.13
CA GLY A 226 -12.86 -14.66 9.43
C GLY A 226 -13.92 -13.56 9.49
N TRP A 227 -13.62 -12.38 8.96
CA TRP A 227 -14.59 -11.31 8.86
C TRP A 227 -15.79 -11.67 7.97
N LYS A 228 -15.54 -12.26 6.81
CA LYS A 228 -16.61 -12.78 5.95
C LYS A 228 -17.51 -13.78 6.67
N ASP A 229 -16.92 -14.68 7.46
CA ASP A 229 -17.70 -15.69 8.21
C ASP A 229 -18.56 -15.04 9.31
N ILE A 230 -18.08 -14.00 9.98
CA ILE A 230 -18.88 -13.21 10.94
C ILE A 230 -20.04 -12.52 10.24
N ILE A 231 -19.79 -11.83 9.13
CA ILE A 231 -20.85 -11.18 8.32
C ILE A 231 -21.91 -12.21 7.90
N ASN A 232 -21.49 -13.36 7.37
CA ASN A 232 -22.41 -14.41 6.95
C ASN A 232 -23.22 -15.00 8.12
N LYS A 233 -22.62 -15.13 9.31
CA LYS A 233 -23.27 -15.69 10.51
C LYS A 233 -24.31 -14.74 11.08
N ILE A 234 -23.99 -13.44 11.13
CA ILE A 234 -24.87 -12.42 11.71
C ILE A 234 -25.93 -11.97 10.69
N ASP A 235 -25.61 -12.05 9.40
CA ASP A 235 -26.45 -11.67 8.25
C ASP A 235 -27.08 -10.28 8.41
N PRO A 236 -26.26 -9.21 8.47
CA PRO A 236 -26.76 -7.85 8.59
C PRO A 236 -27.49 -7.42 7.29
N ASP A 237 -28.50 -6.57 7.45
CA ASP A 237 -29.28 -6.00 6.33
C ASP A 237 -28.55 -4.81 5.69
N PHE A 238 -27.76 -4.08 6.48
CA PHE A 238 -27.01 -2.87 6.08
C PHE A 238 -25.60 -2.88 6.66
#